data_ba87d1f294bb3e1759b9047e09c3369e
#
_entry.id   ba87d1f294bb3e1759b9047e09c3369e
#
_cell.length_a   1.000
_cell.length_b   1.000
_cell.length_c   1.000
_cell.angle_alpha   90.00
_cell.angle_beta   90.00
_cell.angle_gamma   90.00
#
_symmetry.space_group_name_H-M   'P 1'
#
loop_
_entity.id
_entity.type
_entity.pdbx_description
1 polymer ?
#
loop_
_entity_poly.entity_id
_entity_poly.type
_entity_poly.pdbx_seq_one_letter_code
_entity_poly.pdbx_strand_id
1 'polypeptide(L)'
;MTATQPASILSESNTEGEKSRSKILGLECIRFVSALAILVWHYKHFSYLGSEPVEFSPSTQPLYSLLLPIYRYGYLGVQIFWCISGYIFFWKYGEAIATGSISGWNFFVYRLSRLYPLHFVTLLAVALLQYAYFRKSGVYFVYQNNNFREFFLQIFMASSWIGTAPVGFNGPIWSISVEILIYFIFYAFLRIFLNNIFLSGMVVVATAVAMGFGVSSPVLQCLALFYAGGVLTMAGPFMRRHRTAAGASFLVIIAMIAGWHFLNSRPELEIQPKFFLMAATLSCVYFMSEYFDPPARIRGAIETAGNMTYSSYLLHFPIQLCIMLVCRETGVAVPYRSVWFFLGFIAITLVSSKYAFSMIERPAQAFIRRRLASHHRIKLMQAEDAPI
;
A
#
# COMPACT_ATOMS: atom_id res chain seq x y z
N MET A 1 -37.55 26.35 51.89
CA MET A 1 -37.30 27.23 50.72
C MET A 1 -35.79 27.21 50.49
N THR A 2 -35.33 26.32 49.68
CA THR A 2 -33.93 26.17 49.31
C THR A 2 -33.86 25.97 47.81
N ALA A 3 -33.36 26.97 47.11
CA ALA A 3 -33.18 26.97 45.66
C ALA A 3 -31.87 26.21 45.32
N THR A 4 -32.02 25.16 44.59
CA THR A 4 -30.95 24.43 43.91
C THR A 4 -30.54 25.15 42.63
N GLN A 5 -29.30 25.61 42.51
CA GLN A 5 -28.70 26.02 41.26
C GLN A 5 -28.11 24.80 40.52
N PRO A 6 -28.21 24.75 39.17
CA PRO A 6 -27.72 23.64 38.37
C PRO A 6 -26.22 23.78 38.06
N ALA A 7 -25.55 22.65 38.15
CA ALA A 7 -24.17 22.43 37.72
C ALA A 7 -24.04 22.48 36.18
N SER A 8 -23.56 23.59 35.65
CA SER A 8 -23.22 23.73 34.22
C SER A 8 -22.05 24.69 34.00
N ILE A 9 -20.85 24.37 34.55
CA ILE A 9 -19.61 25.05 34.16
C ILE A 9 -18.45 24.06 34.42
N LEU A 10 -18.36 22.95 33.72
CA LEU A 10 -17.16 22.12 33.63
C LEU A 10 -17.21 21.19 32.41
N SER A 11 -17.41 21.72 31.19
CA SER A 11 -17.33 20.88 29.98
C SER A 11 -16.84 21.60 28.71
N GLU A 12 -16.30 22.82 28.79
CA GLU A 12 -15.88 23.52 27.58
C GLU A 12 -14.37 23.72 27.40
N SER A 13 -13.50 23.20 28.23
CA SER A 13 -12.06 23.45 28.11
C SER A 13 -11.20 22.29 27.61
N ASN A 14 -11.78 21.14 27.24
CA ASN A 14 -11.01 19.98 26.75
C ASN A 14 -11.32 19.50 25.34
N THR A 15 -12.16 20.20 24.56
CA THR A 15 -12.59 19.77 23.22
C THR A 15 -11.77 20.33 22.05
N GLU A 16 -10.81 21.22 22.27
CA GLU A 16 -9.95 21.73 21.19
C GLU A 16 -8.64 20.92 20.97
N GLY A 17 -8.27 20.00 21.84
CA GLY A 17 -7.05 19.18 21.73
C GLY A 17 -7.20 17.87 20.96
N GLU A 18 -8.40 17.36 20.81
CA GLU A 18 -8.72 16.06 20.17
C GLU A 18 -9.48 16.22 18.85
N LYS A 19 -9.10 17.17 18.00
CA LYS A 19 -9.37 17.04 16.56
C LYS A 19 -8.67 15.78 16.13
N SER A 20 -9.40 14.65 16.14
CA SER A 20 -9.03 13.36 15.60
C SER A 20 -8.09 13.58 14.40
N ARG A 21 -6.80 13.24 14.53
CA ARG A 21 -5.86 13.24 13.41
C ARG A 21 -6.40 12.26 12.38
N SER A 22 -7.17 12.74 11.43
CA SER A 22 -7.82 11.88 10.42
C SER A 22 -6.80 11.15 9.55
N LYS A 23 -5.54 11.62 9.52
CA LYS A 23 -4.42 11.06 8.77
C LYS A 23 -3.09 11.34 9.47
N ILE A 24 -2.18 10.37 9.37
CA ILE A 24 -0.80 10.48 9.84
C ILE A 24 0.06 10.90 8.64
N LEU A 25 0.40 12.19 8.56
CA LEU A 25 1.05 12.78 7.40
C LEU A 25 2.42 12.16 7.09
N GLY A 26 3.15 11.73 8.10
CA GLY A 26 4.43 11.02 7.89
C GLY A 26 4.26 9.72 7.13
N LEU A 27 3.18 8.97 7.40
CA LEU A 27 2.88 7.76 6.66
C LEU A 27 2.45 8.06 5.21
N GLU A 28 1.74 9.17 4.97
CA GLU A 28 1.40 9.59 3.61
C GLU A 28 2.66 9.97 2.80
N CYS A 29 3.66 10.60 3.44
CA CYS A 29 4.98 10.84 2.82
C CYS A 29 5.67 9.53 2.42
N ILE A 30 5.81 8.58 3.35
CA ILE A 30 6.47 7.30 3.05
C ILE A 30 5.74 6.57 1.93
N ARG A 31 4.41 6.54 1.97
CA ARG A 31 3.59 5.91 0.92
C ARG A 31 3.86 6.52 -0.44
N PHE A 32 3.92 7.85 -0.53
CA PHE A 32 4.17 8.52 -1.80
C PHE A 32 5.59 8.23 -2.33
N VAL A 33 6.61 8.32 -1.47
CA VAL A 33 7.99 7.98 -1.84
C VAL A 33 8.09 6.52 -2.29
N SER A 34 7.43 5.60 -1.59
CA SER A 34 7.39 4.17 -1.96
C SER A 34 6.72 3.95 -3.32
N ALA A 35 5.63 4.67 -3.61
CA ALA A 35 4.97 4.58 -4.92
C ALA A 35 5.90 5.09 -6.03
N LEU A 36 6.57 6.23 -5.84
CA LEU A 36 7.55 6.73 -6.81
C LEU A 36 8.69 5.73 -7.03
N ALA A 37 9.20 5.11 -5.96
CA ALA A 37 10.24 4.09 -6.07
C ALA A 37 9.78 2.90 -6.92
N ILE A 38 8.53 2.45 -6.76
CA ILE A 38 7.95 1.39 -7.56
C ILE A 38 7.81 1.82 -9.03
N LEU A 39 7.37 3.03 -9.31
CA LEU A 39 7.26 3.57 -10.67
C LEU A 39 8.63 3.58 -11.39
N VAL A 40 9.66 4.06 -10.70
CA VAL A 40 11.04 4.09 -11.20
C VAL A 40 11.55 2.66 -11.44
N TRP A 41 11.28 1.75 -10.52
CA TRP A 41 11.71 0.35 -10.67
C TRP A 41 11.03 -0.33 -11.86
N HIS A 42 9.74 -0.06 -12.12
CA HIS A 42 8.99 -0.58 -13.27
C HIS A 42 9.32 0.12 -14.60
N TYR A 43 10.06 1.23 -14.58
CA TYR A 43 10.43 1.95 -15.81
C TYR A 43 11.18 1.07 -16.81
N LYS A 44 11.93 0.07 -16.36
CA LYS A 44 12.60 -0.93 -17.19
C LYS A 44 11.67 -1.68 -18.16
N HIS A 45 10.37 -1.73 -17.87
CA HIS A 45 9.39 -2.38 -18.76
C HIS A 45 9.36 -1.78 -20.16
N PHE A 46 9.77 -0.52 -20.34
CA PHE A 46 9.91 0.08 -21.67
C PHE A 46 10.98 -0.58 -22.55
N SER A 47 11.87 -1.39 -21.99
CA SER A 47 12.82 -2.21 -22.74
C SER A 47 12.34 -3.62 -23.03
N TYR A 48 11.11 -4.00 -22.60
CA TYR A 48 10.63 -5.38 -22.71
C TYR A 48 9.96 -5.67 -24.05
N LEU A 49 10.28 -6.86 -24.58
CA LEU A 49 9.48 -7.52 -25.61
C LEU A 49 8.96 -8.84 -25.02
N GLY A 50 7.65 -8.94 -24.85
CA GLY A 50 7.09 -10.03 -24.08
C GLY A 50 7.49 -9.92 -22.59
N SER A 51 7.96 -10.99 -21.98
CA SER A 51 8.40 -11.04 -20.60
C SER A 51 9.86 -10.67 -20.36
N GLU A 52 10.63 -10.50 -21.44
CA GLU A 52 12.09 -10.32 -21.34
C GLU A 52 12.54 -8.95 -21.81
N PRO A 53 13.53 -8.36 -21.16
CA PRO A 53 14.13 -7.11 -21.62
C PRO A 53 15.02 -7.37 -22.85
N VAL A 54 14.91 -6.50 -23.85
CA VAL A 54 15.71 -6.54 -25.08
C VAL A 54 16.78 -5.45 -25.04
N GLU A 55 18.04 -5.83 -25.30
CA GLU A 55 19.19 -4.90 -25.30
C GLU A 55 19.27 -3.99 -24.07
N PHE A 56 18.84 -4.52 -22.92
CA PHE A 56 18.77 -3.75 -21.67
C PHE A 56 20.09 -3.82 -20.90
N SER A 57 20.65 -2.66 -20.63
CA SER A 57 21.71 -2.50 -19.63
C SER A 57 21.21 -1.60 -18.51
N PRO A 58 21.28 -2.04 -17.23
CA PRO A 58 20.82 -1.23 -16.11
C PRO A 58 21.43 0.18 -16.08
N SER A 59 22.71 0.31 -16.44
CA SER A 59 23.43 1.60 -16.45
C SER A 59 22.96 2.59 -17.50
N THR A 60 22.20 2.15 -18.51
CA THR A 60 21.64 3.04 -19.54
C THR A 60 20.32 3.68 -19.15
N GLN A 61 19.77 3.34 -17.99
CA GLN A 61 18.54 3.96 -17.50
C GLN A 61 18.78 5.45 -17.13
N PRO A 62 17.76 6.31 -17.33
CA PRO A 62 17.87 7.73 -17.02
C PRO A 62 18.28 7.98 -15.57
N LEU A 63 19.21 8.93 -15.35
CA LEU A 63 19.68 9.29 -14.01
C LEU A 63 20.20 8.10 -13.19
N TYR A 64 20.77 7.08 -13.83
CA TYR A 64 21.11 5.80 -13.20
C TYR A 64 21.99 5.96 -11.95
N SER A 65 23.06 6.75 -12.00
CA SER A 65 23.96 6.96 -10.86
C SER A 65 23.24 7.56 -9.65
N LEU A 66 22.29 8.48 -9.88
CA LEU A 66 21.50 9.13 -8.85
C LEU A 66 20.42 8.20 -8.28
N LEU A 67 19.73 7.45 -9.16
CA LEU A 67 18.58 6.61 -8.82
C LEU A 67 18.96 5.13 -8.63
N LEU A 68 20.23 4.80 -8.59
CA LEU A 68 20.73 3.43 -8.44
C LEU A 68 20.05 2.63 -7.31
N PRO A 69 19.90 3.17 -6.08
CA PRO A 69 19.21 2.45 -5.02
C PRO A 69 17.75 2.14 -5.35
N ILE A 70 17.08 3.06 -6.06
CA ILE A 70 15.68 2.92 -6.43
C ILE A 70 15.54 1.91 -7.58
N TYR A 71 16.41 1.95 -8.58
CA TYR A 71 16.41 0.96 -9.66
C TYR A 71 16.68 -0.47 -9.15
N ARG A 72 17.51 -0.62 -8.11
CA ARG A 72 17.81 -1.93 -7.51
C ARG A 72 16.73 -2.41 -6.54
N TYR A 73 16.20 -1.53 -5.71
CA TYR A 73 15.40 -1.88 -4.54
C TYR A 73 14.00 -1.27 -4.51
N GLY A 74 13.58 -0.53 -5.55
CA GLY A 74 12.28 0.15 -5.59
C GLY A 74 11.08 -0.79 -5.45
N TYR A 75 11.22 -2.08 -5.81
CA TYR A 75 10.20 -3.10 -5.59
C TYR A 75 9.85 -3.29 -4.10
N LEU A 76 10.76 -2.93 -3.20
CA LEU A 76 10.55 -3.02 -1.75
C LEU A 76 9.54 -1.97 -1.24
N GLY A 77 9.16 -1.02 -2.07
CA GLY A 77 8.03 -0.13 -1.79
C GLY A 77 6.74 -0.88 -1.48
N VAL A 78 6.54 -2.09 -2.04
CA VAL A 78 5.40 -2.95 -1.74
C VAL A 78 5.43 -3.43 -0.29
N GLN A 79 6.59 -3.86 0.20
CA GLN A 79 6.77 -4.30 1.58
C GLN A 79 6.52 -3.15 2.58
N ILE A 80 6.96 -1.95 2.21
CA ILE A 80 6.69 -0.74 3.01
C ILE A 80 5.17 -0.47 3.06
N PHE A 81 4.46 -0.63 1.94
CA PHE A 81 3.00 -0.50 1.93
C PHE A 81 2.32 -1.48 2.86
N TRP A 82 2.71 -2.74 2.87
CA TRP A 82 2.13 -3.75 3.76
C TRP A 82 2.35 -3.42 5.24
N CYS A 83 3.53 -2.93 5.60
CA CYS A 83 3.82 -2.48 6.97
C CYS A 83 2.94 -1.28 7.37
N ILE A 84 2.85 -0.26 6.51
CA ILE A 84 2.01 0.92 6.75
C ILE A 84 0.54 0.54 6.83
N SER A 85 0.08 -0.38 5.98
CA SER A 85 -1.28 -0.89 6.04
C SER A 85 -1.56 -1.53 7.40
N GLY A 86 -0.69 -2.39 7.89
CA GLY A 86 -0.80 -2.96 9.22
C GLY A 86 -0.87 -1.90 10.31
N TYR A 87 0.05 -0.93 10.30
CA TYR A 87 0.03 0.18 11.23
C TYR A 87 -1.33 0.91 11.24
N ILE A 88 -1.82 1.32 10.06
CA ILE A 88 -3.07 2.07 9.93
C ILE A 88 -4.29 1.21 10.32
N PHE A 89 -4.28 -0.10 10.00
CA PHE A 89 -5.41 -0.98 10.29
C PHE A 89 -5.56 -1.25 11.78
N PHE A 90 -4.48 -1.55 12.48
CA PHE A 90 -4.49 -1.71 13.93
C PHE A 90 -4.85 -0.40 14.62
N TRP A 91 -4.28 0.72 14.18
CA TRP A 91 -4.60 2.04 14.71
C TRP A 91 -6.08 2.41 14.56
N LYS A 92 -6.65 2.15 13.38
CA LYS A 92 -7.99 2.65 13.05
C LYS A 92 -9.11 1.65 13.37
N TYR A 93 -8.85 0.37 13.24
CA TYR A 93 -9.86 -0.69 13.32
C TYR A 93 -9.59 -1.72 14.41
N GLY A 94 -8.40 -1.75 14.99
CA GLY A 94 -8.01 -2.80 15.93
C GLY A 94 -9.01 -2.97 17.06
N GLU A 95 -9.29 -1.91 17.80
CA GLU A 95 -10.24 -1.93 18.91
C GLU A 95 -11.67 -2.14 18.43
N ALA A 96 -12.07 -1.45 17.36
CA ALA A 96 -13.44 -1.54 16.85
C ALA A 96 -13.82 -2.94 16.34
N ILE A 97 -12.87 -3.69 15.79
CA ILE A 97 -13.09 -5.10 15.40
C ILE A 97 -13.10 -5.99 16.63
N ALA A 98 -12.12 -5.83 17.54
CA ALA A 98 -11.99 -6.66 18.74
C ALA A 98 -13.26 -6.58 19.61
N THR A 99 -13.78 -5.39 19.84
CA THR A 99 -15.02 -5.15 20.61
C THR A 99 -16.32 -5.47 19.85
N GLY A 100 -16.23 -5.72 18.54
CA GLY A 100 -17.41 -5.96 17.69
C GLY A 100 -18.20 -4.71 17.30
N SER A 101 -17.69 -3.51 17.57
CA SER A 101 -18.36 -2.26 17.21
C SER A 101 -18.40 -2.00 15.70
N ILE A 102 -17.59 -2.71 14.91
CA ILE A 102 -17.67 -2.73 13.46
C ILE A 102 -17.94 -4.16 12.95
N SER A 103 -18.99 -4.32 12.14
CA SER A 103 -19.30 -5.60 11.50
C SER A 103 -18.32 -5.90 10.36
N GLY A 104 -18.13 -7.21 10.05
CA GLY A 104 -17.28 -7.62 8.91
C GLY A 104 -17.75 -7.00 7.60
N TRP A 105 -19.06 -6.97 7.36
CA TRP A 105 -19.62 -6.34 6.18
C TRP A 105 -19.20 -4.86 6.05
N ASN A 106 -19.37 -4.06 7.10
CA ASN A 106 -18.99 -2.66 7.09
C ASN A 106 -17.48 -2.47 6.89
N PHE A 107 -16.66 -3.28 7.57
CA PHE A 107 -15.22 -3.27 7.43
C PHE A 107 -14.80 -3.51 5.97
N PHE A 108 -15.29 -4.59 5.34
CA PHE A 108 -14.94 -4.92 3.96
C PHE A 108 -15.50 -3.91 2.95
N VAL A 109 -16.72 -3.43 3.12
CA VAL A 109 -17.29 -2.41 2.23
C VAL A 109 -16.47 -1.11 2.31
N TYR A 110 -16.02 -0.69 3.49
CA TYR A 110 -15.13 0.47 3.61
C TYR A 110 -13.80 0.29 2.87
N ARG A 111 -13.28 -0.92 2.80
CA ARG A 111 -12.02 -1.22 2.10
C ARG A 111 -12.22 -1.34 0.60
N LEU A 112 -13.15 -2.18 0.19
CA LEU A 112 -13.46 -2.39 -1.22
C LEU A 112 -13.95 -1.12 -1.90
N SER A 113 -14.74 -0.27 -1.22
CA SER A 113 -15.17 1.02 -1.78
C SER A 113 -14.00 1.92 -2.20
N ARG A 114 -12.82 1.75 -1.59
CA ARG A 114 -11.62 2.51 -1.94
C ARG A 114 -10.83 1.87 -3.06
N LEU A 115 -10.73 0.54 -3.07
CA LEU A 115 -9.80 -0.17 -3.95
C LEU A 115 -10.48 -0.62 -5.26
N TYR A 116 -11.70 -1.14 -5.15
CA TYR A 116 -12.35 -1.85 -6.25
C TYR A 116 -12.70 -0.97 -7.47
N PRO A 117 -13.21 0.27 -7.33
CA PRO A 117 -13.65 1.06 -8.48
C PRO A 117 -12.55 1.29 -9.51
N LEU A 118 -11.38 1.77 -9.07
CA LEU A 118 -10.27 2.02 -9.99
C LEU A 118 -9.63 0.71 -10.47
N HIS A 119 -9.54 -0.30 -9.60
CA HIS A 119 -9.07 -1.62 -9.99
C HIS A 119 -9.89 -2.18 -11.17
N PHE A 120 -11.20 -2.17 -11.07
CA PHE A 120 -12.07 -2.72 -12.11
C PHE A 120 -11.94 -1.98 -13.43
N VAL A 121 -11.88 -0.66 -13.39
CA VAL A 121 -11.65 0.18 -14.59
C VAL A 121 -10.31 -0.14 -15.23
N THR A 122 -9.23 -0.22 -14.44
CA THR A 122 -7.89 -0.52 -14.96
C THR A 122 -7.76 -1.96 -15.45
N LEU A 123 -8.44 -2.93 -14.83
CA LEU A 123 -8.48 -4.31 -15.30
C LEU A 123 -9.09 -4.40 -16.71
N LEU A 124 -10.26 -3.77 -16.92
CA LEU A 124 -10.89 -3.74 -18.23
C LEU A 124 -10.03 -3.03 -19.29
N ALA A 125 -9.48 -1.87 -18.92
CA ALA A 125 -8.61 -1.11 -19.83
C ALA A 125 -7.38 -1.94 -20.22
N VAL A 126 -6.70 -2.59 -19.25
CA VAL A 126 -5.52 -3.41 -19.53
C VAL A 126 -5.89 -4.67 -20.33
N ALA A 127 -7.04 -5.29 -20.09
CA ALA A 127 -7.48 -6.44 -20.88
C ALA A 127 -7.61 -6.08 -22.37
N LEU A 128 -8.23 -4.92 -22.67
CA LEU A 128 -8.35 -4.42 -24.05
C LEU A 128 -7.00 -4.04 -24.66
N LEU A 129 -6.17 -3.33 -23.90
CA LEU A 129 -4.83 -2.90 -24.35
C LEU A 129 -3.89 -4.10 -24.59
N GLN A 130 -3.90 -5.10 -23.70
CA GLN A 130 -3.12 -6.33 -23.85
C GLN A 130 -3.57 -7.13 -25.08
N TYR A 131 -4.88 -7.21 -25.32
CA TYR A 131 -5.41 -7.85 -26.53
C TYR A 131 -4.94 -7.10 -27.80
N ALA A 132 -5.02 -5.78 -27.82
CA ALA A 132 -4.54 -4.97 -28.94
C ALA A 132 -3.03 -5.15 -29.16
N TYR A 133 -2.24 -5.17 -28.10
CA TYR A 133 -0.80 -5.38 -28.16
C TYR A 133 -0.46 -6.78 -28.70
N PHE A 134 -1.14 -7.82 -28.20
CA PHE A 134 -0.97 -9.21 -28.64
C PHE A 134 -1.29 -9.37 -30.15
N ARG A 135 -2.38 -8.76 -30.62
CA ARG A 135 -2.76 -8.80 -32.05
C ARG A 135 -1.67 -8.27 -32.98
N LYS A 136 -0.81 -7.38 -32.48
CA LYS A 136 0.25 -6.75 -33.28
C LYS A 136 1.64 -7.35 -33.06
N SER A 137 1.89 -7.90 -31.90
CA SER A 137 3.23 -8.39 -31.54
C SER A 137 3.34 -9.90 -31.42
N GLY A 138 2.21 -10.62 -31.38
CA GLY A 138 2.18 -12.06 -31.14
C GLY A 138 2.48 -12.46 -29.68
N VAL A 139 2.82 -11.49 -28.82
CA VAL A 139 3.11 -11.69 -27.40
C VAL A 139 2.41 -10.63 -26.57
N TYR A 140 2.13 -10.90 -25.29
CA TYR A 140 1.63 -9.88 -24.39
C TYR A 140 2.76 -8.99 -23.87
N PHE A 141 2.44 -7.77 -23.46
CA PHE A 141 3.42 -6.86 -22.89
C PHE A 141 3.69 -7.20 -21.42
N VAL A 142 4.93 -7.50 -21.06
CA VAL A 142 5.46 -7.84 -19.74
C VAL A 142 4.79 -9.08 -19.12
N TYR A 143 3.50 -9.06 -18.88
CA TYR A 143 2.77 -10.10 -18.18
C TYR A 143 2.08 -11.05 -19.17
N GLN A 144 2.49 -12.32 -19.17
CA GLN A 144 2.04 -13.28 -20.20
C GLN A 144 0.77 -14.05 -19.83
N ASN A 145 0.37 -14.07 -18.56
CA ASN A 145 -0.77 -14.88 -18.09
C ASN A 145 -2.11 -14.14 -18.23
N ASN A 146 -2.52 -13.84 -19.49
CA ASN A 146 -3.76 -13.10 -19.78
C ASN A 146 -4.90 -14.06 -20.22
N ASN A 147 -5.16 -15.11 -19.44
CA ASN A 147 -6.22 -16.08 -19.69
C ASN A 147 -7.51 -15.76 -18.92
N PHE A 148 -8.60 -16.47 -19.25
CA PHE A 148 -9.91 -16.27 -18.62
C PHE A 148 -9.90 -16.54 -17.08
N ARG A 149 -9.15 -17.56 -16.64
CA ARG A 149 -9.04 -17.87 -15.20
C ARG A 149 -8.42 -16.70 -14.45
N GLU A 150 -7.31 -16.15 -14.96
CA GLU A 150 -6.62 -15.02 -14.33
C GLU A 150 -7.51 -13.77 -14.33
N PHE A 151 -8.22 -13.50 -15.44
CA PHE A 151 -9.18 -12.40 -15.51
C PHE A 151 -10.26 -12.52 -14.43
N PHE A 152 -10.84 -13.70 -14.29
CA PHE A 152 -11.85 -13.98 -13.27
C PHE A 152 -11.31 -13.81 -11.84
N LEU A 153 -10.11 -14.33 -11.56
CA LEU A 153 -9.47 -14.14 -10.26
C LEU A 153 -9.18 -12.67 -9.98
N GLN A 154 -8.79 -11.89 -10.97
CA GLN A 154 -8.57 -10.45 -10.79
C GLN A 154 -9.87 -9.68 -10.57
N ILE A 155 -11.02 -10.08 -11.15
CA ILE A 155 -12.32 -9.47 -10.80
C ILE A 155 -12.55 -9.54 -9.28
N PHE A 156 -12.18 -10.65 -8.63
CA PHE A 156 -12.33 -10.82 -7.18
C PHE A 156 -11.12 -10.39 -6.37
N MET A 157 -10.10 -9.79 -7.00
CA MET A 157 -8.82 -9.42 -6.36
C MET A 157 -8.16 -10.61 -5.65
N ALA A 158 -8.28 -11.83 -6.22
CA ALA A 158 -7.85 -13.10 -5.62
C ALA A 158 -6.72 -13.80 -6.39
N SER A 159 -6.11 -13.17 -7.38
CA SER A 159 -5.12 -13.75 -8.30
C SER A 159 -3.85 -14.28 -7.62
N SER A 160 -3.50 -13.78 -6.45
CA SER A 160 -2.25 -14.12 -5.75
C SER A 160 -2.48 -14.73 -4.35
N TRP A 161 -3.64 -15.34 -4.11
CA TRP A 161 -3.95 -15.95 -2.82
C TRP A 161 -3.28 -17.31 -2.64
N ILE A 162 -3.14 -18.07 -3.73
CA ILE A 162 -2.63 -19.45 -3.70
C ILE A 162 -1.54 -19.62 -4.76
N GLY A 163 -0.38 -20.10 -4.32
CA GLY A 163 0.72 -20.46 -5.20
C GLY A 163 1.50 -19.27 -5.75
N THR A 164 2.42 -19.58 -6.67
CA THR A 164 3.28 -18.62 -7.39
C THR A 164 2.84 -18.50 -8.84
N ALA A 165 1.52 -18.39 -9.08
CA ALA A 165 1.02 -18.27 -10.44
C ALA A 165 1.63 -17.05 -11.14
N PRO A 166 1.99 -17.16 -12.45
CA PRO A 166 2.47 -16.02 -13.21
C PRO A 166 1.46 -14.87 -13.20
N VAL A 167 1.95 -13.67 -13.05
CA VAL A 167 1.13 -12.44 -13.03
C VAL A 167 0.57 -12.16 -14.43
N GLY A 168 -0.68 -11.70 -14.49
CA GLY A 168 -1.37 -11.34 -15.74
C GLY A 168 -2.03 -9.96 -15.68
N PHE A 169 -2.57 -9.51 -16.79
CA PHE A 169 -3.31 -8.25 -16.97
C PHE A 169 -2.60 -7.05 -16.30
N ASN A 170 -3.28 -6.38 -15.36
CA ASN A 170 -2.67 -5.30 -14.58
C ASN A 170 -1.82 -5.92 -13.47
N GLY A 171 -0.59 -6.32 -13.85
CA GLY A 171 0.30 -7.05 -12.97
C GLY A 171 0.45 -6.50 -11.56
N PRO A 172 0.62 -5.20 -11.35
CA PRO A 172 0.72 -4.59 -10.00
C PRO A 172 -0.35 -5.01 -9.00
N ILE A 173 -1.52 -5.46 -9.45
CA ILE A 173 -2.61 -5.90 -8.56
C ILE A 173 -2.25 -7.11 -7.69
N TRP A 174 -1.22 -7.85 -8.03
CA TRP A 174 -0.80 -9.04 -7.28
C TRP A 174 -0.60 -8.73 -5.78
N SER A 175 0.02 -7.62 -5.45
CA SER A 175 0.31 -7.23 -4.06
C SER A 175 -0.95 -6.82 -3.30
N ILE A 176 -1.90 -6.19 -3.98
CA ILE A 176 -3.19 -5.79 -3.42
C ILE A 176 -4.07 -7.02 -3.22
N SER A 177 -4.01 -7.99 -4.13
CA SER A 177 -4.67 -9.29 -3.98
C SER A 177 -4.22 -9.99 -2.70
N VAL A 178 -2.92 -10.05 -2.45
CA VAL A 178 -2.36 -10.58 -1.19
C VAL A 178 -2.86 -9.79 0.01
N GLU A 179 -2.84 -8.48 -0.07
CA GLU A 179 -3.28 -7.59 1.02
C GLU A 179 -4.76 -7.78 1.37
N ILE A 180 -5.64 -7.99 0.39
CA ILE A 180 -7.05 -8.32 0.62
C ILE A 180 -7.20 -9.63 1.41
N LEU A 181 -6.42 -10.66 1.09
CA LEU A 181 -6.40 -11.90 1.87
C LEU A 181 -5.99 -11.64 3.33
N ILE A 182 -4.97 -10.80 3.54
CA ILE A 182 -4.53 -10.43 4.89
C ILE A 182 -5.62 -9.63 5.64
N TYR A 183 -6.47 -8.85 4.96
CA TYR A 183 -7.61 -8.20 5.61
C TYR A 183 -8.63 -9.19 6.17
N PHE A 184 -8.88 -10.33 5.47
CA PHE A 184 -9.72 -11.41 6.00
C PHE A 184 -9.09 -12.05 7.23
N ILE A 185 -7.79 -12.38 7.15
CA ILE A 185 -7.04 -12.96 8.27
C ILE A 185 -7.03 -12.00 9.47
N PHE A 186 -6.76 -10.71 9.25
CA PHE A 186 -6.75 -9.67 10.27
C PHE A 186 -8.10 -9.55 10.98
N TYR A 187 -9.20 -9.48 10.22
CA TYR A 187 -10.53 -9.39 10.80
C TYR A 187 -10.85 -10.62 11.66
N ALA A 188 -10.63 -11.82 11.13
CA ALA A 188 -10.87 -13.07 11.85
C ALA A 188 -10.00 -13.17 13.11
N PHE A 189 -8.70 -12.85 12.99
CA PHE A 189 -7.75 -12.86 14.10
C PHE A 189 -8.22 -11.97 15.26
N LEU A 190 -8.58 -10.71 14.98
CA LEU A 190 -9.02 -9.79 16.03
C LEU A 190 -10.38 -10.17 16.65
N ARG A 191 -11.25 -10.83 15.89
CA ARG A 191 -12.52 -11.36 16.43
C ARG A 191 -12.32 -12.54 17.41
N ILE A 192 -11.26 -13.32 17.22
CA ILE A 192 -10.96 -14.50 18.02
C ILE A 192 -10.03 -14.16 19.18
N PHE A 193 -8.95 -13.45 18.90
CA PHE A 193 -7.84 -13.23 19.82
C PHE A 193 -7.77 -11.82 20.39
N LEU A 194 -8.73 -10.97 20.06
CA LEU A 194 -8.79 -9.57 20.44
C LEU A 194 -7.57 -8.75 19.92
N ASN A 195 -7.47 -7.51 20.34
CA ASN A 195 -6.35 -6.63 19.96
C ASN A 195 -5.16 -6.83 20.91
N ASN A 196 -4.49 -7.97 20.80
CA ASN A 196 -3.44 -8.39 21.73
C ASN A 196 -2.05 -8.30 21.09
N ILE A 197 -1.15 -7.51 21.69
CA ILE A 197 0.21 -7.26 21.19
C ILE A 197 1.08 -8.53 21.19
N PHE A 198 0.97 -9.39 22.21
CA PHE A 198 1.77 -10.61 22.32
C PHE A 198 1.39 -11.61 21.21
N LEU A 199 0.09 -11.81 20.98
CA LEU A 199 -0.39 -12.70 19.94
C LEU A 199 -0.04 -12.16 18.53
N SER A 200 -0.14 -10.84 18.33
CA SER A 200 0.32 -10.20 17.08
C SER A 200 1.83 -10.35 16.90
N GLY A 201 2.61 -10.22 17.96
CA GLY A 201 4.06 -10.47 17.95
C GLY A 201 4.39 -11.94 17.63
N MET A 202 3.62 -12.89 18.16
CA MET A 202 3.78 -14.31 17.81
C MET A 202 3.56 -14.59 16.33
N VAL A 203 2.59 -13.92 15.68
CA VAL A 203 2.41 -14.01 14.23
C VAL A 203 3.67 -13.54 13.48
N VAL A 204 4.25 -12.41 13.91
CA VAL A 204 5.50 -11.90 13.30
C VAL A 204 6.64 -12.90 13.46
N VAL A 205 6.84 -13.44 14.67
CA VAL A 205 7.90 -14.42 14.94
C VAL A 205 7.68 -15.72 14.16
N ALA A 206 6.46 -16.26 14.17
CA ALA A 206 6.14 -17.50 13.47
C ALA A 206 6.37 -17.38 11.95
N THR A 207 5.96 -16.26 11.35
CA THR A 207 6.18 -16.01 9.92
C THR A 207 7.67 -15.77 9.60
N ALA A 208 8.42 -15.08 10.46
CA ALA A 208 9.86 -14.90 10.30
C ALA A 208 10.61 -16.23 10.40
N VAL A 209 10.25 -17.08 11.35
CA VAL A 209 10.81 -18.43 11.50
C VAL A 209 10.50 -19.29 10.27
N ALA A 210 9.25 -19.32 9.80
CA ALA A 210 8.89 -20.05 8.59
C ALA A 210 9.69 -19.60 7.37
N MET A 211 9.90 -18.28 7.21
CA MET A 211 10.76 -17.75 6.14
C MET A 211 12.23 -18.12 6.33
N GLY A 212 12.71 -18.20 7.56
CA GLY A 212 14.07 -18.67 7.90
C GLY A 212 14.28 -20.15 7.51
N PHE A 213 13.26 -20.98 7.59
CA PHE A 213 13.26 -22.38 7.09
C PHE A 213 13.02 -22.51 5.58
N GLY A 214 13.08 -21.40 4.83
CA GLY A 214 12.97 -21.41 3.37
C GLY A 214 11.55 -21.39 2.83
N VAL A 215 10.50 -21.30 3.69
CA VAL A 215 9.13 -21.12 3.24
C VAL A 215 8.94 -19.68 2.78
N SER A 216 9.03 -19.45 1.47
CA SER A 216 8.89 -18.09 0.91
C SER A 216 7.59 -17.98 0.13
N SER A 217 6.71 -17.08 0.57
CA SER A 217 5.53 -16.69 -0.19
C SER A 217 5.22 -15.20 0.02
N PRO A 218 4.61 -14.52 -0.97
CA PRO A 218 4.15 -13.14 -0.79
C PRO A 218 3.16 -12.97 0.37
N VAL A 219 2.33 -13.99 0.62
CA VAL A 219 1.34 -14.01 1.71
C VAL A 219 2.06 -13.99 3.07
N LEU A 220 3.08 -14.82 3.27
CA LEU A 220 3.86 -14.82 4.52
C LEU A 220 4.61 -13.50 4.74
N GLN A 221 5.19 -12.94 3.68
CA GLN A 221 5.87 -11.64 3.76
C GLN A 221 4.90 -10.53 4.13
N CYS A 222 3.72 -10.48 3.49
CA CYS A 222 2.68 -9.51 3.80
C CYS A 222 2.18 -9.68 5.23
N LEU A 223 1.93 -10.92 5.67
CA LEU A 223 1.47 -11.23 7.02
C LEU A 223 2.49 -10.73 8.07
N ALA A 224 3.77 -11.06 7.88
CA ALA A 224 4.85 -10.62 8.77
C ALA A 224 4.89 -9.09 8.90
N LEU A 225 4.92 -8.37 7.77
CA LEU A 225 5.05 -6.92 7.74
C LEU A 225 3.80 -6.19 8.22
N PHE A 226 2.62 -6.70 7.87
CA PHE A 226 1.34 -6.15 8.32
C PHE A 226 1.21 -6.26 9.84
N TYR A 227 1.47 -7.43 10.42
CA TYR A 227 1.41 -7.60 11.88
C TYR A 227 2.56 -6.87 12.60
N ALA A 228 3.73 -6.75 11.99
CA ALA A 228 4.81 -5.93 12.54
C ALA A 228 4.42 -4.44 12.62
N GLY A 229 3.75 -3.91 11.59
CA GLY A 229 3.14 -2.57 11.62
C GLY A 229 2.09 -2.44 12.73
N GLY A 230 1.29 -3.47 12.96
CA GLY A 230 0.31 -3.55 14.04
C GLY A 230 0.94 -3.53 15.43
N VAL A 231 1.96 -4.37 15.65
CA VAL A 231 2.74 -4.38 16.91
C VAL A 231 3.34 -3.01 17.17
N LEU A 232 3.88 -2.36 16.13
CA LEU A 232 4.45 -1.01 16.25
C LEU A 232 3.42 0.02 16.72
N THR A 233 2.19 -0.04 16.20
CA THR A 233 1.08 0.81 16.61
C THR A 233 0.74 0.60 18.09
N MET A 234 0.62 -0.66 18.51
CA MET A 234 0.26 -1.00 19.89
C MET A 234 1.39 -0.66 20.89
N ALA A 235 2.64 -0.78 20.46
CA ALA A 235 3.81 -0.40 21.28
C ALA A 235 4.02 1.12 21.39
N GLY A 236 3.47 1.90 20.45
CA GLY A 236 3.65 3.35 20.36
C GLY A 236 3.43 4.12 21.66
N PRO A 237 2.34 3.91 22.42
CA PRO A 237 2.12 4.58 23.71
C PRO A 237 3.22 4.30 24.74
N PHE A 238 3.71 3.07 24.82
CA PHE A 238 4.82 2.68 25.68
C PHE A 238 6.13 3.35 25.24
N MET A 239 6.43 3.32 23.95
CA MET A 239 7.64 3.93 23.39
C MET A 239 7.66 5.45 23.54
N ARG A 240 6.52 6.14 23.45
CA ARG A 240 6.42 7.59 23.71
C ARG A 240 6.75 7.97 25.15
N ARG A 241 6.39 7.12 26.09
CA ARG A 241 6.68 7.34 27.52
C ARG A 241 8.17 7.20 27.82
N HIS A 242 8.89 6.42 27.03
CA HIS A 242 10.32 6.15 27.21
C HIS A 242 11.14 6.81 26.09
N ARG A 243 11.55 8.07 26.26
CA ARG A 243 12.33 8.83 25.25
C ARG A 243 13.62 8.14 24.81
N THR A 244 14.22 7.30 25.65
CA THR A 244 15.36 6.45 25.32
C THR A 244 15.04 5.45 24.19
N ALA A 245 13.80 4.99 24.08
CA ALA A 245 13.39 4.08 23.01
C ALA A 245 13.39 4.76 21.64
N ALA A 246 13.05 6.05 21.57
CA ALA A 246 13.13 6.84 20.32
C ALA A 246 14.58 7.01 19.86
N GLY A 247 15.52 7.31 20.80
CA GLY A 247 16.95 7.36 20.54
C GLY A 247 17.51 6.00 20.10
N ALA A 248 17.09 4.91 20.74
CA ALA A 248 17.47 3.56 20.35
C ALA A 248 16.97 3.21 18.95
N SER A 249 15.74 3.60 18.57
CA SER A 249 15.22 3.38 17.20
C SER A 249 16.07 4.10 16.16
N PHE A 250 16.51 5.31 16.44
CA PHE A 250 17.39 6.08 15.54
C PHE A 250 18.78 5.42 15.42
N LEU A 251 19.36 4.95 16.53
CA LEU A 251 20.63 4.21 16.52
C LEU A 251 20.52 2.90 15.76
N VAL A 252 19.37 2.20 15.88
CA VAL A 252 19.10 1.00 15.11
C VAL A 252 19.04 1.31 13.61
N ILE A 253 18.38 2.39 13.18
CA ILE A 253 18.36 2.80 11.76
C ILE A 253 19.78 3.04 11.25
N ILE A 254 20.61 3.80 12.00
CA ILE A 254 21.98 4.10 11.61
C ILE A 254 22.82 2.81 11.56
N ALA A 255 22.74 1.97 12.59
CA ALA A 255 23.45 0.70 12.64
C ALA A 255 23.07 -0.23 11.48
N MET A 256 21.80 -0.18 11.06
CA MET A 256 21.29 -0.97 9.94
C MET A 256 21.75 -0.42 8.59
N ILE A 257 21.76 0.89 8.39
CA ILE A 257 22.32 1.52 7.18
C ILE A 257 23.82 1.21 7.08
N ALA A 258 24.54 1.35 8.18
CA ALA A 258 25.97 1.04 8.26
C ALA A 258 26.24 -0.46 8.03
N GLY A 259 25.47 -1.33 8.68
CA GLY A 259 25.51 -2.77 8.51
C GLY A 259 25.22 -3.21 7.07
N TRP A 260 24.20 -2.59 6.46
CA TRP A 260 23.90 -2.78 5.03
C TRP A 260 25.10 -2.43 4.14
N HIS A 261 25.71 -1.26 4.36
CA HIS A 261 26.85 -0.81 3.57
C HIS A 261 28.05 -1.73 3.75
N PHE A 262 28.33 -2.17 4.99
CA PHE A 262 29.38 -3.12 5.32
C PHE A 262 29.17 -4.49 4.66
N LEU A 263 27.95 -5.03 4.72
CA LEU A 263 27.62 -6.34 4.16
C LEU A 263 27.60 -6.34 2.62
N ASN A 264 27.18 -5.22 2.02
CA ASN A 264 27.19 -5.07 0.56
C ASN A 264 28.61 -4.99 -0.02
N SER A 265 29.60 -4.68 0.82
CA SER A 265 31.03 -4.74 0.48
C SER A 265 31.67 -6.13 0.68
N ARG A 266 30.92 -7.10 1.24
CA ARG A 266 31.38 -8.46 1.54
C ARG A 266 30.40 -9.51 1.01
N PRO A 267 30.41 -9.82 -0.29
CA PRO A 267 29.47 -10.75 -0.92
C PRO A 267 29.55 -12.19 -0.41
N GLU A 268 30.65 -12.57 0.25
CA GLU A 268 30.83 -13.86 0.89
C GLU A 268 29.97 -14.09 2.14
N LEU A 269 29.41 -13.02 2.72
CA LEU A 269 28.46 -13.12 3.82
C LEU A 269 27.05 -13.21 3.25
N GLU A 270 26.48 -14.41 3.15
CA GLU A 270 25.12 -14.67 2.66
C GLU A 270 23.98 -14.12 3.55
N ILE A 271 24.24 -13.07 4.32
CA ILE A 271 23.22 -12.47 5.17
C ILE A 271 22.21 -11.75 4.28
N GLN A 272 20.98 -12.26 4.30
CA GLN A 272 19.87 -11.74 3.47
C GLN A 272 19.61 -10.26 3.78
N PRO A 273 19.85 -9.35 2.82
CA PRO A 273 19.64 -7.91 3.00
C PRO A 273 18.21 -7.55 3.42
N LYS A 274 17.27 -8.45 3.20
CA LYS A 274 15.83 -8.30 3.51
C LYS A 274 15.54 -8.04 4.98
N PHE A 275 16.30 -8.61 5.92
CA PHE A 275 16.10 -8.38 7.36
C PHE A 275 16.45 -6.96 7.78
N PHE A 276 17.57 -6.44 7.27
CA PHE A 276 17.98 -5.05 7.55
C PHE A 276 16.96 -4.05 7.02
N LEU A 277 16.47 -4.30 5.81
CA LEU A 277 15.48 -3.45 5.21
C LEU A 277 14.14 -3.50 5.95
N MET A 278 13.71 -4.67 6.41
CA MET A 278 12.48 -4.80 7.18
C MET A 278 12.55 -4.01 8.48
N ALA A 279 13.65 -4.10 9.21
CA ALA A 279 13.80 -3.36 10.47
C ALA A 279 14.01 -1.86 10.22
N ALA A 280 14.72 -1.45 9.14
CA ALA A 280 14.79 -0.05 8.72
C ALA A 280 13.40 0.51 8.37
N THR A 281 12.56 -0.29 7.69
CA THR A 281 11.18 0.05 7.39
C THR A 281 10.36 0.29 8.65
N LEU A 282 10.42 -0.62 9.62
CA LEU A 282 9.69 -0.50 10.90
C LEU A 282 10.11 0.76 11.65
N SER A 283 11.42 1.01 11.75
CA SER A 283 11.95 2.19 12.41
C SER A 283 11.54 3.49 11.70
N CYS A 284 11.58 3.52 10.37
CA CYS A 284 11.16 4.66 9.57
C CYS A 284 9.66 4.92 9.73
N VAL A 285 8.82 3.88 9.68
CA VAL A 285 7.36 3.98 9.88
C VAL A 285 7.06 4.53 11.27
N TYR A 286 7.71 4.02 12.33
CA TYR A 286 7.55 4.53 13.69
C TYR A 286 7.95 6.01 13.79
N PHE A 287 9.16 6.36 13.35
CA PHE A 287 9.67 7.73 13.46
C PHE A 287 8.78 8.72 12.71
N MET A 288 8.39 8.40 11.48
CA MET A 288 7.54 9.26 10.66
C MET A 288 6.09 9.34 11.20
N SER A 289 5.59 8.28 11.85
CA SER A 289 4.25 8.32 12.44
C SER A 289 4.17 9.17 13.71
N GLU A 290 5.24 9.18 14.51
CA GLU A 290 5.23 9.78 15.84
C GLU A 290 5.85 11.19 15.88
N TYR A 291 6.88 11.44 15.07
CA TYR A 291 7.68 12.67 15.18
C TYR A 291 7.60 13.58 13.95
N PHE A 292 7.05 13.12 12.83
CA PHE A 292 6.96 13.95 11.64
C PHE A 292 5.72 14.84 11.70
N ASP A 293 5.96 16.14 11.92
CA ASP A 293 4.91 17.17 11.89
C ASP A 293 5.29 18.27 10.89
N PRO A 294 4.83 18.18 9.63
CA PRO A 294 5.21 19.11 8.59
C PRO A 294 4.56 20.49 8.78
N PRO A 295 5.22 21.58 8.33
CA PRO A 295 4.63 22.91 8.34
C PRO A 295 3.27 22.97 7.64
N ALA A 296 2.36 23.80 8.13
CA ALA A 296 0.98 23.91 7.62
C ALA A 296 0.92 24.13 6.09
N ARG A 297 1.89 24.86 5.53
CA ARG A 297 1.98 25.16 4.08
C ARG A 297 2.07 23.94 3.19
N ILE A 298 2.70 22.84 3.65
CA ILE A 298 2.92 21.64 2.84
C ILE A 298 2.01 20.48 3.19
N ARG A 299 1.20 20.58 4.28
CA ARG A 299 0.28 19.50 4.71
C ARG A 299 -0.68 19.09 3.59
N GLY A 300 -1.31 20.06 2.92
CA GLY A 300 -2.23 19.78 1.81
C GLY A 300 -1.57 19.11 0.60
N ALA A 301 -0.31 19.45 0.30
CA ALA A 301 0.46 18.78 -0.74
C ALA A 301 0.77 17.33 -0.36
N ILE A 302 1.18 17.07 0.88
CA ILE A 302 1.43 15.71 1.40
C ILE A 302 0.15 14.86 1.36
N GLU A 303 -0.98 15.40 1.80
CA GLU A 303 -2.26 14.68 1.73
C GLU A 303 -2.66 14.37 0.29
N THR A 304 -2.45 15.32 -0.63
CA THR A 304 -2.72 15.11 -2.06
C THR A 304 -1.83 14.01 -2.62
N ALA A 305 -0.54 14.05 -2.33
CA ALA A 305 0.42 13.04 -2.73
C ALA A 305 0.05 11.64 -2.18
N GLY A 306 -0.27 11.55 -0.89
CA GLY A 306 -0.73 10.31 -0.26
C GLY A 306 -2.02 9.76 -0.86
N ASN A 307 -2.96 10.62 -1.23
CA ASN A 307 -4.21 10.22 -1.87
C ASN A 307 -3.99 9.61 -3.26
N MET A 308 -3.01 10.13 -4.04
CA MET A 308 -2.72 9.65 -5.39
C MET A 308 -1.91 8.33 -5.43
N THR A 309 -1.42 7.87 -4.29
CA THR A 309 -0.52 6.71 -4.20
C THR A 309 -1.12 5.45 -4.82
N TYR A 310 -2.38 5.16 -4.53
CA TYR A 310 -3.07 3.98 -5.07
C TYR A 310 -3.31 4.11 -6.57
N SER A 311 -3.79 5.27 -7.01
CA SER A 311 -4.01 5.54 -8.44
C SER A 311 -2.70 5.44 -9.22
N SER A 312 -1.58 6.01 -8.72
CA SER A 312 -0.29 5.94 -9.42
C SER A 312 0.23 4.52 -9.52
N TYR A 313 0.00 3.73 -8.48
CA TYR A 313 0.37 2.31 -8.47
C TYR A 313 -0.43 1.48 -9.48
N LEU A 314 -1.71 1.76 -9.70
CA LEU A 314 -2.53 1.03 -10.69
C LEU A 314 -2.38 1.54 -12.12
N LEU A 315 -2.12 2.84 -12.31
CA LEU A 315 -2.12 3.46 -13.63
C LEU A 315 -0.77 3.39 -14.36
N HIS A 316 0.35 3.19 -13.65
CA HIS A 316 1.66 3.22 -14.33
C HIS A 316 1.78 2.14 -15.42
N PHE A 317 1.27 0.93 -15.18
CA PHE A 317 1.34 -0.15 -16.16
C PHE A 317 0.44 0.08 -17.38
N PRO A 318 -0.87 0.40 -17.28
CA PRO A 318 -1.67 0.74 -18.44
C PRO A 318 -1.14 1.96 -19.21
N ILE A 319 -0.53 2.95 -18.55
CA ILE A 319 0.14 4.08 -19.23
C ILE A 319 1.34 3.58 -20.02
N GLN A 320 2.19 2.72 -19.46
CA GLN A 320 3.30 2.10 -20.20
C GLN A 320 2.79 1.34 -21.41
N LEU A 321 1.76 0.52 -21.25
CA LEU A 321 1.18 -0.27 -22.33
C LEU A 321 0.59 0.61 -23.44
N CYS A 322 -0.10 1.71 -23.09
CA CYS A 322 -0.57 2.70 -24.08
C CYS A 322 0.60 3.30 -24.87
N ILE A 323 1.66 3.74 -24.19
CA ILE A 323 2.84 4.31 -24.84
C ILE A 323 3.48 3.28 -25.78
N MET A 324 3.64 2.05 -25.34
CA MET A 324 4.21 0.96 -26.15
C MET A 324 3.35 0.66 -27.37
N LEU A 325 2.03 0.67 -27.25
CA LEU A 325 1.12 0.51 -28.38
C LEU A 325 1.26 1.65 -29.39
N VAL A 326 1.25 2.90 -28.94
CA VAL A 326 1.41 4.06 -29.83
C VAL A 326 2.74 4.01 -30.57
N CYS A 327 3.84 3.74 -29.86
CA CYS A 327 5.16 3.64 -30.49
C CYS A 327 5.20 2.51 -31.55
N ARG A 328 4.53 1.40 -31.25
CA ARG A 328 4.45 0.27 -32.19
C ARG A 328 3.60 0.58 -33.42
N GLU A 329 2.48 1.31 -33.25
CA GLU A 329 1.65 1.76 -34.37
C GLU A 329 2.36 2.73 -35.28
N THR A 330 3.12 3.66 -34.72
CA THR A 330 3.84 4.71 -35.44
C THR A 330 5.19 4.25 -35.97
N GLY A 331 5.68 3.06 -35.63
CA GLY A 331 7.01 2.59 -35.97
C GLY A 331 8.15 3.35 -35.24
N VAL A 332 7.82 4.17 -34.26
CA VAL A 332 8.80 4.97 -33.51
C VAL A 332 9.39 4.13 -32.37
N ALA A 333 10.72 4.07 -32.29
CA ALA A 333 11.38 3.41 -31.17
C ALA A 333 11.14 4.18 -29.88
N VAL A 334 10.84 3.48 -28.78
CA VAL A 334 10.65 4.10 -27.45
C VAL A 334 11.97 4.67 -26.97
N PRO A 335 12.07 5.97 -26.69
CA PRO A 335 13.33 6.59 -26.25
C PRO A 335 13.56 6.40 -24.73
N TYR A 336 13.51 5.15 -24.25
CA TYR A 336 13.54 4.83 -22.83
C TYR A 336 14.85 5.22 -22.12
N ARG A 337 15.92 5.53 -22.87
CA ARG A 337 17.19 6.05 -22.32
C ARG A 337 17.16 7.56 -22.09
N SER A 338 16.13 8.26 -22.60
CA SER A 338 15.99 9.71 -22.49
C SER A 338 15.50 10.12 -21.11
N VAL A 339 16.20 11.07 -20.48
CA VAL A 339 15.77 11.68 -19.22
C VAL A 339 14.44 12.41 -19.38
N TRP A 340 14.21 13.08 -20.50
CA TRP A 340 12.96 13.78 -20.75
C TRP A 340 11.77 12.84 -20.90
N PHE A 341 11.96 11.69 -21.56
CA PHE A 341 10.93 10.67 -21.64
C PHE A 341 10.61 10.07 -20.26
N PHE A 342 11.64 9.81 -19.45
CA PHE A 342 11.47 9.35 -18.07
C PHE A 342 10.67 10.35 -17.22
N LEU A 343 11.07 11.63 -17.23
CA LEU A 343 10.35 12.67 -16.51
C LEU A 343 8.91 12.84 -17.02
N GLY A 344 8.71 12.77 -18.33
CA GLY A 344 7.39 12.78 -18.96
C GLY A 344 6.51 11.63 -18.51
N PHE A 345 7.04 10.41 -18.46
CA PHE A 345 6.33 9.23 -17.95
C PHE A 345 5.92 9.39 -16.48
N ILE A 346 6.83 9.85 -15.62
CA ILE A 346 6.51 10.10 -14.21
C ILE A 346 5.45 11.20 -14.10
N ALA A 347 5.60 12.31 -14.82
CA ALA A 347 4.66 13.43 -14.80
C ALA A 347 3.25 13.01 -15.26
N ILE A 348 3.13 12.32 -16.40
CA ILE A 348 1.83 11.87 -16.92
C ILE A 348 1.17 10.87 -15.98
N THR A 349 1.96 9.98 -15.35
CA THR A 349 1.44 9.04 -14.36
C THR A 349 0.88 9.76 -13.14
N LEU A 350 1.59 10.74 -12.58
CA LEU A 350 1.14 11.49 -11.42
C LEU A 350 -0.07 12.37 -11.73
N VAL A 351 -0.08 13.05 -12.89
CA VAL A 351 -1.21 13.87 -13.32
C VAL A 351 -2.45 13.00 -13.54
N SER A 352 -2.33 11.90 -14.27
CA SER A 352 -3.43 10.95 -14.47
C SER A 352 -3.94 10.38 -13.14
N SER A 353 -3.05 10.13 -12.18
CA SER A 353 -3.40 9.63 -10.85
C SER A 353 -4.21 10.62 -10.04
N LYS A 354 -3.88 11.91 -10.12
CA LYS A 354 -4.66 12.98 -9.48
C LYS A 354 -6.08 13.03 -10.04
N TYR A 355 -6.23 12.94 -11.36
CA TYR A 355 -7.56 12.92 -12.00
C TYR A 355 -8.32 11.63 -11.66
N ALA A 356 -7.69 10.46 -11.73
CA ALA A 356 -8.33 9.20 -11.37
C ALA A 356 -8.82 9.18 -9.92
N PHE A 357 -8.02 9.69 -8.98
CA PHE A 357 -8.44 9.86 -7.60
C PHE A 357 -9.66 10.76 -7.47
N SER A 358 -9.66 11.94 -8.11
CA SER A 358 -10.72 12.93 -7.97
C SER A 358 -12.01 12.56 -8.71
N MET A 359 -11.91 11.89 -9.89
CA MET A 359 -13.04 11.62 -10.77
C MET A 359 -13.60 10.20 -10.64
N ILE A 360 -12.79 9.23 -10.18
CA ILE A 360 -13.21 7.82 -10.07
C ILE A 360 -13.22 7.38 -8.61
N GLU A 361 -12.06 7.40 -7.93
CA GLU A 361 -11.96 6.81 -6.60
C GLU A 361 -12.83 7.52 -5.57
N ARG A 362 -12.65 8.82 -5.42
CA ARG A 362 -13.38 9.62 -4.40
C ARG A 362 -14.88 9.62 -4.60
N PRO A 363 -15.43 9.85 -5.81
CA PRO A 363 -16.89 9.81 -6.04
C PRO A 363 -17.48 8.42 -5.81
N ALA A 364 -16.84 7.36 -6.36
CA ALA A 364 -17.31 5.99 -6.18
C ALA A 364 -17.28 5.57 -4.70
N GLN A 365 -16.22 5.90 -3.98
CA GLN A 365 -16.13 5.68 -2.54
C GLN A 365 -17.24 6.37 -1.77
N ALA A 366 -17.51 7.65 -2.08
CA ALA A 366 -18.58 8.41 -1.44
C ALA A 366 -19.96 7.82 -1.74
N PHE A 367 -20.22 7.42 -2.98
CA PHE A 367 -21.47 6.80 -3.40
C PHE A 367 -21.72 5.48 -2.64
N ILE A 368 -20.74 4.55 -2.65
CA ILE A 368 -20.86 3.24 -1.98
C ILE A 368 -21.10 3.42 -0.47
N ARG A 369 -20.36 4.32 0.18
CA ARG A 369 -20.49 4.57 1.62
C ARG A 369 -21.83 5.21 2.01
N ARG A 370 -22.36 6.12 1.17
CA ARG A 370 -23.70 6.70 1.40
C ARG A 370 -24.78 5.63 1.32
N ARG A 371 -24.71 4.72 0.36
CA ARG A 371 -25.65 3.58 0.25
C ARG A 371 -25.58 2.67 1.47
N LEU A 372 -24.38 2.40 2.00
CA LEU A 372 -24.23 1.62 3.21
C LEU A 372 -24.85 2.30 4.42
N ALA A 373 -24.63 3.61 4.60
CA ALA A 373 -25.18 4.37 5.71
C ALA A 373 -26.72 4.46 5.66
N SER A 374 -27.31 4.64 4.48
CA SER A 374 -28.76 4.68 4.31
C SER A 374 -29.40 3.32 4.64
N HIS A 375 -28.78 2.21 4.26
CA HIS A 375 -29.27 0.85 4.57
C HIS A 375 -29.26 0.56 6.07
N HIS A 376 -28.26 1.05 6.78
CA HIS A 376 -28.15 0.88 8.24
C HIS A 376 -29.25 1.69 8.96
N ARG A 377 -29.52 2.90 8.49
CA ARG A 377 -30.57 3.77 9.04
C ARG A 377 -31.97 3.19 8.83
N ILE A 378 -32.24 2.64 7.64
CA ILE A 378 -33.52 1.96 7.35
C ILE A 378 -33.72 0.75 8.25
N LYS A 379 -32.68 -0.08 8.46
CA LYS A 379 -32.79 -1.25 9.36
C LYS A 379 -33.04 -0.87 10.81
N LEU A 380 -32.48 0.24 11.30
CA LEU A 380 -32.73 0.75 12.65
C LEU A 380 -34.19 1.22 12.79
N MET A 381 -34.72 2.00 11.83
CA MET A 381 -36.10 2.41 11.83
C MET A 381 -37.09 1.24 11.78
N GLN A 382 -36.81 0.21 10.94
CA GLN A 382 -37.64 -0.99 10.88
C GLN A 382 -37.58 -1.87 12.14
N ALA A 383 -36.47 -1.80 12.90
CA ALA A 383 -36.36 -2.49 14.18
C ALA A 383 -37.09 -1.77 15.31
N GLU A 384 -37.22 -0.43 15.22
CA GLU A 384 -38.01 0.38 16.16
C GLU A 384 -39.52 0.24 15.90
N ASP A 385 -39.92 -0.03 14.66
CA ASP A 385 -41.33 -0.20 14.25
C ASP A 385 -41.83 -1.65 14.35
N ALA A 386 -41.00 -2.60 14.80
CA ALA A 386 -41.44 -3.98 14.98
C ALA A 386 -42.33 -4.09 16.23
N PRO A 387 -43.58 -4.60 16.12
CA PRO A 387 -44.45 -4.77 17.28
C PRO A 387 -43.83 -5.80 18.26
N ILE A 388 -43.88 -5.42 19.55
CA ILE A 388 -43.45 -6.22 20.72
C ILE A 388 -44.28 -7.48 20.84
#